data_f45f144a26de6f04166c9e8e57b1ea18
#
_entry.id   f45f144a26de6f04166c9e8e57b1ea18
#
_cell.length_a   1.000
_cell.length_b   1.000
_cell.length_c   1.000
_cell.angle_alpha   90.00
_cell.angle_beta   90.00
_cell.angle_gamma   90.00
#
_symmetry.space_group_name_H-M   'P 1'
#
loop_
_entity.id
_entity.type
_entity.pdbx_description
1 polymer ?
#
loop_
_entity_poly.entity_id
_entity_poly.type
_entity_poly.pdbx_seq_one_letter_code
_entity_poly.pdbx_strand_id
1 'polypeptide(L)'
;AVIEKIGARKGDLLEMTPVGDRMKLEFLVPSRGLFGYRNEFLTDTKGEGIMASVFDSYAPMKGEIQRRNSGSLVSFETGESVTYGLYNAQERGVLFIGAGVPVYAGMVVGETPKQEDISVNICKKKQLTNMRASGSDDALRLTPPRQMSLEQCLEFLADDELLEVTPESDRKSTRLN
;
A
#
# COMPACT_ATOMS: atom_id res chain seq x y z
N ALA A 1 16.62 13.03 -6.62
CA ALA A 1 15.56 12.04 -6.36
C ALA A 1 16.14 10.63 -6.24
N VAL A 2 16.71 10.00 -7.33
CA VAL A 2 17.18 8.59 -7.31
C VAL A 2 18.20 8.32 -6.20
N ILE A 3 19.26 9.13 -6.09
CA ILE A 3 20.32 8.96 -5.08
C ILE A 3 19.75 9.06 -3.66
N GLU A 4 18.89 10.02 -3.42
CA GLU A 4 18.23 10.24 -2.13
C GLU A 4 17.35 9.05 -1.73
N LYS A 5 16.52 8.58 -2.65
CA LYS A 5 15.61 7.45 -2.39
C LYS A 5 16.35 6.14 -2.17
N ILE A 6 17.40 5.86 -2.95
CA ILE A 6 18.23 4.67 -2.73
C ILE A 6 19.02 4.79 -1.42
N GLY A 7 19.50 5.99 -1.07
CA GLY A 7 20.16 6.23 0.22
C GLY A 7 19.23 5.97 1.41
N ALA A 8 17.96 6.42 1.34
CA ALA A 8 16.94 6.12 2.37
C ALA A 8 16.67 4.61 2.50
N ARG A 9 16.84 3.86 1.40
CA ARG A 9 16.73 2.38 1.34
C ARG A 9 18.05 1.66 1.69
N LYS A 10 18.99 2.37 2.33
CA LYS A 10 20.31 1.87 2.78
C LYS A 10 21.25 1.47 1.64
N GLY A 11 21.07 2.07 0.45
CA GLY A 11 21.99 1.91 -0.66
C GLY A 11 23.17 2.88 -0.57
N ASP A 12 24.35 2.39 -0.85
CA ASP A 12 25.58 3.19 -0.95
C ASP A 12 25.88 3.45 -2.43
N LEU A 13 26.09 4.70 -2.79
CA LEU A 13 26.54 5.06 -4.14
C LEU A 13 28.01 4.69 -4.29
N LEU A 14 28.31 3.82 -5.25
CA LEU A 14 29.67 3.38 -5.56
C LEU A 14 30.30 4.26 -6.64
N GLU A 15 29.56 4.48 -7.74
CA GLU A 15 30.10 5.20 -8.88
C GLU A 15 29.01 6.00 -9.59
N MET A 16 29.40 7.11 -10.17
CA MET A 16 28.56 7.95 -11.04
C MET A 16 29.36 8.33 -12.28
N THR A 17 28.96 7.77 -13.43
CA THR A 17 29.69 7.92 -14.69
C THR A 17 28.76 8.44 -15.79
N PRO A 18 29.12 9.50 -16.51
CA PRO A 18 28.35 9.95 -17.66
C PRO A 18 28.51 8.96 -18.82
N VAL A 19 27.37 8.59 -19.45
CA VAL A 19 27.34 7.73 -20.64
C VAL A 19 26.46 8.37 -21.69
N GLY A 20 27.08 9.10 -22.62
CA GLY A 20 26.36 9.89 -23.64
C GLY A 20 25.55 11.01 -22.98
N ASP A 21 24.27 11.02 -23.23
CA ASP A 21 23.29 11.95 -22.67
C ASP A 21 22.70 11.50 -21.31
N ARG A 22 23.15 10.34 -20.80
CA ARG A 22 22.64 9.73 -19.58
C ARG A 22 23.70 9.64 -18.50
N MET A 23 23.25 9.44 -17.26
CA MET A 23 24.11 9.20 -16.12
C MET A 23 23.95 7.75 -15.65
N LYS A 24 25.04 7.00 -15.63
CA LYS A 24 25.10 5.68 -15.01
C LYS A 24 25.39 5.86 -13.52
N LEU A 25 24.55 5.26 -12.68
CA LEU A 25 24.72 5.24 -11.23
C LEU A 25 24.88 3.78 -10.80
N GLU A 26 25.93 3.48 -10.06
CA GLU A 26 26.14 2.16 -9.45
C GLU A 26 25.97 2.25 -7.94
N PHE A 27 25.16 1.35 -7.41
CA PHE A 27 24.86 1.29 -5.97
C PHE A 27 25.04 -0.10 -5.43
N LEU A 28 25.52 -0.19 -4.19
CA LEU A 28 25.43 -1.40 -3.37
C LEU A 28 24.21 -1.27 -2.46
N VAL A 29 23.17 -2.07 -2.73
CA VAL A 29 21.85 -1.94 -2.05
C VAL A 29 21.45 -3.27 -1.44
N PRO A 30 20.95 -3.31 -0.19
CA PRO A 30 20.34 -4.52 0.35
C PRO A 30 19.14 -4.94 -0.52
N SER A 31 19.03 -6.23 -0.86
CA SER A 31 17.94 -6.73 -1.73
C SER A 31 16.55 -6.30 -1.25
N ARG A 32 16.33 -6.26 0.06
CA ARG A 32 15.08 -5.78 0.68
C ARG A 32 14.80 -4.30 0.40
N GLY A 33 15.82 -3.48 0.10
CA GLY A 33 15.68 -2.06 -0.26
C GLY A 33 15.21 -1.85 -1.71
N LEU A 34 15.27 -2.87 -2.55
CA LEU A 34 14.81 -2.80 -3.93
C LEU A 34 13.33 -3.17 -4.11
N PHE A 35 12.69 -3.75 -3.09
CA PHE A 35 11.27 -4.05 -3.16
C PHE A 35 10.46 -2.77 -3.40
N GLY A 36 9.58 -2.81 -4.43
CA GLY A 36 8.73 -1.70 -4.83
C GLY A 36 9.45 -0.51 -5.48
N TYR A 37 10.77 -0.41 -5.38
CA TYR A 37 11.53 0.74 -5.88
C TYR A 37 11.43 0.93 -7.40
N ARG A 38 11.22 -0.14 -8.17
CA ARG A 38 11.14 -0.08 -9.63
C ARG A 38 10.07 0.89 -10.14
N ASN A 39 8.90 0.91 -9.51
CA ASN A 39 7.81 1.82 -9.90
C ASN A 39 8.13 3.27 -9.57
N GLU A 40 8.75 3.52 -8.42
CA GLU A 40 9.22 4.85 -8.05
C GLU A 40 10.32 5.35 -8.99
N PHE A 41 11.27 4.48 -9.32
CA PHE A 41 12.36 4.77 -10.25
C PHE A 41 11.85 5.16 -11.64
N LEU A 42 10.86 4.42 -12.17
CA LEU A 42 10.23 4.76 -13.44
C LEU A 42 9.51 6.12 -13.38
N THR A 43 8.85 6.42 -12.27
CA THR A 43 8.20 7.72 -12.06
C THR A 43 9.23 8.85 -12.00
N ASP A 44 10.30 8.67 -11.23
CA ASP A 44 11.37 9.69 -11.06
C ASP A 44 12.15 9.95 -12.35
N THR A 45 12.27 8.93 -13.19
CA THR A 45 12.97 9.00 -14.48
C THR A 45 12.02 9.23 -15.67
N LYS A 46 10.73 9.53 -15.41
CA LYS A 46 9.69 9.73 -16.44
C LYS A 46 9.58 8.55 -17.43
N GLY A 47 9.86 7.33 -16.95
CA GLY A 47 9.84 6.11 -17.75
C GLY A 47 11.11 5.85 -18.58
N GLU A 48 12.09 6.76 -18.61
CA GLU A 48 13.30 6.62 -19.43
C GLU A 48 14.45 5.86 -18.74
N GLY A 49 14.34 5.65 -17.42
CA GLY A 49 15.38 4.99 -16.63
C GLY A 49 15.45 3.49 -16.90
N ILE A 50 16.67 2.96 -16.95
CA ILE A 50 16.94 1.54 -17.03
C ILE A 50 17.52 1.10 -15.70
N MET A 51 16.91 0.10 -15.05
CA MET A 51 17.38 -0.47 -13.80
C MET A 51 17.68 -1.95 -13.98
N ALA A 52 18.90 -2.34 -13.64
CA ALA A 52 19.34 -3.72 -13.56
C ALA A 52 19.99 -3.97 -12.20
N SER A 53 19.86 -5.18 -11.68
CA SER A 53 20.51 -5.59 -10.44
C SER A 53 21.12 -6.97 -10.59
N VAL A 54 22.28 -7.18 -9.95
CA VAL A 54 22.98 -8.46 -9.87
C VAL A 54 23.32 -8.72 -8.40
N PHE A 55 23.44 -9.98 -8.04
CA PHE A 55 23.92 -10.35 -6.72
C PHE A 55 25.41 -10.03 -6.62
N ASP A 56 25.79 -9.33 -5.54
CA ASP A 56 27.17 -9.02 -5.24
C ASP A 56 27.72 -9.91 -4.12
N SER A 57 27.23 -9.72 -2.91
CA SER A 57 27.74 -10.42 -1.73
C SER A 57 26.72 -10.44 -0.60
N TYR A 58 27.00 -11.23 0.44
CA TYR A 58 26.30 -11.14 1.73
C TYR A 58 27.03 -10.15 2.63
N ALA A 59 26.27 -9.27 3.26
CA ALA A 59 26.79 -8.25 4.17
C ALA A 59 25.95 -8.18 5.46
N PRO A 60 26.48 -7.64 6.56
CA PRO A 60 25.72 -7.38 7.77
C PRO A 60 24.48 -6.50 7.50
N MET A 61 23.44 -6.71 8.28
CA MET A 61 22.20 -5.95 8.15
C MET A 61 22.43 -4.46 8.47
N LYS A 62 22.14 -3.56 7.51
CA LYS A 62 22.31 -2.10 7.63
C LYS A 62 21.20 -1.38 8.40
N GLY A 63 20.55 -2.03 9.36
CA GLY A 63 19.43 -1.46 10.11
C GLY A 63 18.11 -1.51 9.36
N GLU A 64 17.06 -0.95 9.93
CA GLU A 64 15.73 -0.98 9.35
C GLU A 64 15.57 0.00 8.18
N ILE A 65 14.75 -0.38 7.22
CA ILE A 65 14.32 0.45 6.11
C ILE A 65 12.88 0.84 6.37
N GLN A 66 12.64 2.13 6.51
CA GLN A 66 11.28 2.64 6.68
C GLN A 66 10.49 2.42 5.38
N ARG A 67 9.45 1.59 5.45
CA ARG A 67 8.68 1.20 4.26
C ARG A 67 7.55 2.17 3.96
N ARG A 68 6.77 2.57 4.96
CA ARG A 68 5.65 3.51 4.83
C ARG A 68 5.51 4.42 6.05
N ASN A 69 4.93 5.61 5.84
CA ASN A 69 4.57 6.56 6.90
C ASN A 69 3.05 6.65 7.11
N SER A 70 2.28 5.78 6.46
CA SER A 70 0.83 5.73 6.50
C SER A 70 0.37 4.50 7.28
N GLY A 71 -0.75 4.62 7.99
CA GLY A 71 -1.41 3.51 8.68
C GLY A 71 -2.38 2.76 7.77
N SER A 72 -2.96 1.70 8.32
CA SER A 72 -3.96 0.86 7.68
C SER A 72 -5.38 1.21 8.13
N LEU A 73 -6.36 1.07 7.24
CA LEU A 73 -7.76 0.93 7.60
C LEU A 73 -8.03 -0.55 7.83
N VAL A 74 -8.42 -0.90 9.05
CA VAL A 74 -8.59 -2.30 9.48
C VAL A 74 -10.06 -2.60 9.72
N SER A 75 -10.58 -3.68 9.16
CA SER A 75 -11.97 -4.09 9.41
C SER A 75 -12.18 -4.49 10.85
N PHE A 76 -13.18 -3.89 11.48
CA PHE A 76 -13.58 -4.20 12.86
C PHE A 76 -14.40 -5.50 12.96
N GLU A 77 -15.18 -5.84 11.95
CA GLU A 77 -16.11 -6.96 11.95
C GLU A 77 -15.84 -7.96 10.82
N THR A 78 -16.26 -9.18 11.04
CA THR A 78 -16.35 -10.23 10.01
C THR A 78 -17.72 -10.18 9.34
N GLY A 79 -17.74 -10.17 8.02
CA GLY A 79 -18.99 -10.11 7.26
C GLY A 79 -18.75 -9.77 5.79
N GLU A 80 -19.69 -9.10 5.18
CA GLU A 80 -19.61 -8.63 3.79
C GLU A 80 -19.58 -7.09 3.78
N SER A 81 -18.67 -6.53 2.99
CA SER A 81 -18.54 -5.08 2.83
C SER A 81 -19.78 -4.50 2.13
N VAL A 82 -20.33 -3.43 2.68
CA VAL A 82 -21.52 -2.78 2.14
C VAL A 82 -21.25 -1.33 1.76
N THR A 83 -21.95 -0.83 0.74
CA THR A 83 -21.77 0.53 0.20
C THR A 83 -21.78 1.61 1.29
N TYR A 84 -22.69 1.53 2.26
CA TYR A 84 -22.78 2.53 3.34
C TYR A 84 -21.56 2.51 4.28
N GLY A 85 -21.11 1.32 4.65
CA GLY A 85 -19.91 1.16 5.48
C GLY A 85 -18.64 1.68 4.77
N LEU A 86 -18.48 1.35 3.49
CA LEU A 86 -17.38 1.82 2.66
C LEU A 86 -17.40 3.34 2.44
N TYR A 87 -18.61 3.91 2.21
CA TYR A 87 -18.77 5.35 2.07
C TYR A 87 -18.25 6.13 3.28
N ASN A 88 -18.55 5.65 4.49
CA ASN A 88 -18.03 6.26 5.70
C ASN A 88 -16.51 6.02 5.90
N ALA A 89 -16.00 4.90 5.43
CA ALA A 89 -14.59 4.56 5.55
C ALA A 89 -13.71 5.34 4.57
N GLN A 90 -14.20 5.66 3.35
CA GLN A 90 -13.44 6.40 2.34
C GLN A 90 -13.10 7.84 2.76
N GLU A 91 -13.82 8.42 3.72
CA GLU A 91 -13.48 9.73 4.30
C GLU A 91 -12.18 9.69 5.12
N ARG A 92 -11.75 8.49 5.54
CA ARG A 92 -10.56 8.28 6.37
C ARG A 92 -9.33 7.86 5.58
N GLY A 93 -9.50 7.50 4.31
CA GLY A 93 -8.40 7.07 3.47
C GLY A 93 -8.82 6.40 2.16
N VAL A 94 -7.87 5.75 1.51
CA VAL A 94 -8.07 5.08 0.23
C VAL A 94 -8.41 3.61 0.47
N LEU A 95 -9.52 3.15 -0.10
CA LEU A 95 -9.96 1.76 0.04
C LEU A 95 -9.28 0.84 -0.99
N PHE A 96 -9.05 -0.42 -0.60
CA PHE A 96 -8.50 -1.48 -1.46
C PHE A 96 -9.57 -2.45 -1.97
N ILE A 97 -10.76 -2.41 -1.38
CA ILE A 97 -11.88 -3.31 -1.71
C ILE A 97 -13.14 -2.51 -2.04
N GLY A 98 -14.01 -3.12 -2.84
CA GLY A 98 -15.35 -2.63 -3.17
C GLY A 98 -16.43 -3.25 -2.28
N ALA A 99 -17.70 -2.97 -2.61
CA ALA A 99 -18.85 -3.57 -1.96
C ALA A 99 -19.05 -5.04 -2.38
N GLY A 100 -19.65 -5.85 -1.51
CA GLY A 100 -19.91 -7.27 -1.77
C GLY A 100 -18.71 -8.19 -1.54
N VAL A 101 -17.63 -7.70 -0.92
CA VAL A 101 -16.42 -8.50 -0.66
C VAL A 101 -16.51 -9.09 0.75
N PRO A 102 -16.29 -10.41 0.92
CA PRO A 102 -16.16 -11.02 2.23
C PRO A 102 -14.94 -10.49 2.97
N VAL A 103 -15.10 -10.09 4.22
CA VAL A 103 -14.05 -9.55 5.07
C VAL A 103 -14.09 -10.19 6.44
N TYR A 104 -12.96 -10.17 7.14
CA TYR A 104 -12.84 -10.64 8.50
C TYR A 104 -12.27 -9.56 9.42
N ALA A 105 -12.53 -9.67 10.70
CA ALA A 105 -11.97 -8.76 11.69
C ALA A 105 -10.43 -8.83 11.67
N GLY A 106 -9.76 -7.67 11.57
CA GLY A 106 -8.32 -7.58 11.39
C GLY A 106 -7.87 -7.53 9.91
N MET A 107 -8.77 -7.68 8.94
CA MET A 107 -8.42 -7.53 7.53
C MET A 107 -8.12 -6.06 7.21
N VAL A 108 -7.00 -5.80 6.55
CA VAL A 108 -6.64 -4.46 6.04
C VAL A 108 -7.45 -4.19 4.78
N VAL A 109 -8.27 -3.16 4.83
CA VAL A 109 -9.24 -2.80 3.77
C VAL A 109 -8.93 -1.47 3.08
N GLY A 110 -7.91 -0.77 3.54
CA GLY A 110 -7.48 0.51 2.97
C GLY A 110 -6.24 1.07 3.63
N GLU A 111 -5.84 2.25 3.16
CA GLU A 111 -4.70 3.04 3.64
C GLU A 111 -5.22 4.37 4.19
N THR A 112 -4.70 4.81 5.33
CA THR A 112 -4.98 6.12 5.91
C THR A 112 -3.74 7.02 5.84
N PRO A 113 -3.87 8.34 5.62
CA PRO A 113 -2.73 9.26 5.68
C PRO A 113 -2.16 9.44 7.10
N LYS A 114 -2.86 8.98 8.13
CA LYS A 114 -2.35 8.98 9.51
C LYS A 114 -1.34 7.85 9.69
N GLN A 115 -0.41 8.02 10.61
CA GLN A 115 0.58 6.98 10.92
C GLN A 115 -0.01 5.79 11.69
N GLU A 116 -1.09 6.03 12.44
CA GLU A 116 -1.77 5.01 13.25
C GLU A 116 -2.83 4.29 12.43
N ASP A 117 -3.01 3.02 12.70
CA ASP A 117 -4.08 2.21 12.13
C ASP A 117 -5.44 2.64 12.67
N ILE A 118 -6.44 2.63 11.80
CA ILE A 118 -7.81 3.03 12.14
C ILE A 118 -8.74 1.86 11.91
N SER A 119 -9.44 1.44 12.99
CA SER A 119 -10.51 0.47 12.86
C SER A 119 -11.75 1.08 12.21
N VAL A 120 -12.30 0.42 11.20
CA VAL A 120 -13.47 0.85 10.45
C VAL A 120 -14.52 -0.27 10.36
N ASN A 121 -15.79 0.10 10.44
CA ASN A 121 -16.88 -0.85 10.23
C ASN A 121 -17.41 -0.73 8.80
N ILE A 122 -16.94 -1.57 7.91
CA ILE A 122 -17.34 -1.60 6.52
C ILE A 122 -18.53 -2.53 6.25
N CYS A 123 -18.94 -3.33 7.26
CA CYS A 123 -20.14 -4.20 7.19
C CYS A 123 -21.41 -3.48 7.67
N LYS A 124 -21.29 -2.25 8.16
CA LYS A 124 -22.41 -1.48 8.72
C LYS A 124 -23.41 -1.08 7.65
N LYS A 125 -24.63 -1.59 7.76
CA LYS A 125 -25.75 -1.22 6.90
C LYS A 125 -26.37 0.12 7.34
N LYS A 126 -26.93 0.88 6.40
CA LYS A 126 -27.73 2.09 6.71
C LYS A 126 -28.94 1.64 7.53
N GLN A 127 -29.12 2.21 8.72
CA GLN A 127 -30.35 2.00 9.49
C GLN A 127 -31.50 2.72 8.78
N LEU A 128 -32.55 1.99 8.50
CA LEU A 128 -33.78 2.58 7.98
C LEU A 128 -34.45 3.36 9.13
N THR A 129 -34.32 4.68 9.12
CA THR A 129 -35.12 5.54 9.99
C THR A 129 -36.44 5.80 9.30
N ASN A 130 -37.57 5.65 10.01
CA ASN A 130 -38.96 5.91 9.52
C ASN A 130 -39.23 7.38 9.21
N MET A 131 -38.28 8.27 9.28
CA MET A 131 -38.38 9.63 8.82
C MET A 131 -38.24 9.69 7.32
N ARG A 132 -39.33 9.88 6.62
CA ARG A 132 -39.38 10.26 5.20
C ARG A 132 -38.77 11.64 5.03
N ALA A 133 -37.46 11.73 4.94
CA ALA A 133 -36.80 12.81 4.24
C ALA A 133 -36.98 12.54 2.74
N SER A 134 -38.12 12.97 2.20
CA SER A 134 -38.33 13.03 0.76
C SER A 134 -37.32 13.99 0.19
N GLY A 135 -36.26 13.49 -0.40
CA GLY A 135 -35.41 14.36 -1.20
C GLY A 135 -33.96 14.04 -1.40
N SER A 136 -33.35 13.03 -0.82
CA SER A 136 -32.02 12.65 -1.29
C SER A 136 -31.69 11.19 -0.98
N ASP A 137 -32.16 10.30 -1.82
CA ASP A 137 -31.40 9.11 -2.17
C ASP A 137 -30.29 9.53 -3.14
N ASP A 138 -29.44 10.47 -2.70
CA ASP A 138 -28.17 10.69 -3.40
C ASP A 138 -27.42 9.38 -3.35
N ALA A 139 -27.28 8.78 -4.54
CA ALA A 139 -26.56 7.53 -4.69
C ALA A 139 -25.17 7.71 -4.07
N LEU A 140 -24.87 6.94 -3.01
CA LEU A 140 -23.58 6.99 -2.33
C LEU A 140 -22.49 6.69 -3.35
N ARG A 141 -21.70 7.70 -3.70
CA ARG A 141 -20.60 7.55 -4.65
C ARG A 141 -19.38 7.01 -3.91
N LEU A 142 -18.98 5.80 -4.27
CA LEU A 142 -17.72 5.23 -3.83
C LEU A 142 -16.61 5.59 -4.81
N THR A 143 -15.47 5.99 -4.27
CA THR A 143 -14.24 6.10 -5.05
C THR A 143 -13.82 4.68 -5.47
N PRO A 144 -13.38 4.46 -6.71
CA PRO A 144 -12.87 3.16 -7.13
C PRO A 144 -11.76 2.67 -6.19
N PRO A 145 -11.80 1.40 -5.76
CA PRO A 145 -10.78 0.87 -4.88
C PRO A 145 -9.43 0.83 -5.58
N ARG A 146 -8.36 1.13 -4.84
CA ARG A 146 -6.98 1.01 -5.33
C ARG A 146 -6.62 -0.47 -5.42
N GLN A 147 -6.42 -0.94 -6.64
CA GLN A 147 -5.86 -2.27 -6.89
C GLN A 147 -4.34 -2.20 -6.80
N MET A 148 -3.75 -3.14 -6.09
CA MET A 148 -2.30 -3.23 -5.92
C MET A 148 -1.78 -4.53 -6.52
N SER A 149 -0.62 -4.47 -7.17
CA SER A 149 0.11 -5.68 -7.56
C SER A 149 0.70 -6.37 -6.34
N LEU A 150 1.12 -7.64 -6.48
CA LEU A 150 1.79 -8.38 -5.41
C LEU A 150 3.00 -7.62 -4.85
N GLU A 151 3.82 -7.01 -5.72
CA GLU A 151 4.97 -6.19 -5.32
C GLU A 151 4.54 -5.00 -4.47
N GLN A 152 3.50 -4.28 -4.89
CA GLN A 152 2.94 -3.15 -4.12
C GLN A 152 2.33 -3.61 -2.79
N CYS A 153 1.73 -4.80 -2.76
CA CYS A 153 1.25 -5.40 -1.52
C CYS A 153 2.39 -5.68 -0.55
N LEU A 154 3.49 -6.28 -1.03
CA LEU A 154 4.68 -6.57 -0.22
C LEU A 154 5.37 -5.29 0.28
N GLU A 155 5.38 -4.24 -0.53
CA GLU A 155 5.91 -2.93 -0.14
C GLU A 155 5.06 -2.25 0.94
N PHE A 156 3.75 -2.42 0.87
CA PHE A 156 2.80 -1.83 1.79
C PHE A 156 2.82 -2.48 3.18
N LEU A 157 3.24 -3.75 3.32
CA LEU A 157 3.21 -4.48 4.58
C LEU A 157 4.07 -3.80 5.67
N ALA A 158 3.50 -3.63 6.85
CA ALA A 158 4.23 -3.35 8.08
C ALA A 158 4.73 -4.66 8.72
N ASP A 159 5.58 -4.56 9.75
CA ASP A 159 6.20 -5.73 10.37
C ASP A 159 5.20 -6.62 11.15
N ASP A 160 4.06 -6.06 11.54
CA ASP A 160 2.95 -6.72 12.23
C ASP A 160 1.81 -7.14 11.29
N GLU A 161 1.96 -6.95 9.99
CA GLU A 161 0.98 -7.33 8.99
C GLU A 161 1.39 -8.59 8.23
N LEU A 162 0.40 -9.32 7.75
CA LEU A 162 0.55 -10.53 6.95
C LEU A 162 -0.11 -10.34 5.58
N LEU A 163 0.47 -10.96 4.56
CA LEU A 163 -0.12 -11.05 3.23
C LEU A 163 -0.52 -12.50 2.95
N GLU A 164 -1.82 -12.70 2.71
CA GLU A 164 -2.35 -13.93 2.17
C GLU A 164 -2.42 -13.81 0.65
N VAL A 165 -1.74 -14.71 -0.05
CA VAL A 165 -1.73 -14.77 -1.52
C VAL A 165 -2.53 -15.98 -1.96
N THR A 166 -3.59 -15.75 -2.73
CA THR A 166 -4.42 -16.80 -3.31
C THR A 166 -4.36 -16.74 -4.84
N PRO A 167 -4.76 -17.78 -5.58
CA PRO A 167 -4.81 -17.72 -7.04
C PRO A 167 -5.72 -16.61 -7.59
N GLU A 168 -6.68 -16.15 -6.81
CA GLU A 168 -7.68 -15.17 -7.25
C GLU A 168 -7.46 -13.77 -6.65
N SER A 169 -6.81 -13.68 -5.48
CA SER A 169 -6.67 -12.40 -4.79
C SER A 169 -5.57 -12.39 -3.72
N ASP A 170 -5.00 -11.22 -3.47
CA ASP A 170 -4.09 -10.95 -2.37
C ASP A 170 -4.85 -10.24 -1.25
N ARG A 171 -4.73 -10.73 -0.03
CA ARG A 171 -5.38 -10.18 1.16
C ARG A 171 -4.35 -9.85 2.23
N LYS A 172 -4.52 -8.71 2.88
CA LYS A 172 -3.68 -8.27 3.99
C LYS A 172 -4.45 -8.36 5.31
N SER A 173 -3.75 -8.73 6.37
CA SER A 173 -4.31 -8.72 7.73
C SER A 173 -3.28 -8.23 8.73
N THR A 174 -3.74 -7.59 9.80
CA THR A 174 -2.93 -7.32 10.97
C THR A 174 -2.85 -8.58 11.84
N ARG A 175 -1.78 -8.75 12.60
CA ARG A 175 -1.75 -9.75 13.66
C ARG A 175 -2.80 -9.39 14.71
N LEU A 176 -3.76 -10.27 14.90
CA LEU A 176 -4.66 -10.16 16.04
C LEU A 176 -3.82 -10.47 17.30
N ASN A 177 -3.63 -9.46 18.16
CA ASN A 177 -3.10 -9.66 19.51
C ASN A 177 -4.13 -10.34 20.38
#